data_b3ea603a600aeb46124ceb57c0ed4046
#
_entry.id   b3ea603a600aeb46124ceb57c0ed4046
#
_cell.length_a   1.000
_cell.length_b   1.000
_cell.length_c   1.000
_cell.angle_alpha   90.00
_cell.angle_beta   90.00
_cell.angle_gamma   90.00
#
_symmetry.space_group_name_H-M   'P 1'
#
loop_
_entity.id
_entity.type
_entity.pdbx_description
1 polymer ?
#
loop_
_entity_poly.entity_id
_entity_poly.type
_entity_poly.pdbx_seq_one_letter_code
_entity_poly.pdbx_strand_id
1 'polypeptide(L)'
;EQNQIQFEKTIPYSTALSLPALPFGYYRLVIFIAQQTFSVQILVSPRTAYQPPLLEQQKAWGVNVQLYSLRSKHNWGIGDFSDLAYLIEKSAEHGADFVGINPLHLLYPSVPEWASPYSSSSRRWLNFIYLDVTALPEFKLAKSVQNWVNFADIANLIQSLRDQDTVNYSAVTELKLTALEQLFAFSQRSKSAAIIKRREAFAAYQKEQGEALVLQGLFNVLDKIEHADQQAEENTIGWLGWREEWQHLTAAKRKALIKQYKSEIDFFAWLQWLTEQQLNDLKHLCQKVGMRLGIYGDLAVNSSRGSVDVWSQPELYCVKASVGAPPDPLGPVGQNWNL
;
A
#
# COMPACT_ATOMS: atom_id res chain seq x y z
N GLU A 1 -15.78 -0.79 12.17
CA GLU A 1 -16.84 -1.51 12.91
C GLU A 1 -17.46 -0.59 13.94
N GLN A 2 -18.79 -0.60 13.97
CA GLN A 2 -19.64 0.38 14.62
C GLN A 2 -19.36 0.50 16.11
N ASN A 3 -19.36 1.73 16.64
CA ASN A 3 -19.31 2.07 18.06
C ASN A 3 -20.49 1.44 18.84
N GLN A 4 -20.49 0.13 18.99
CA GLN A 4 -21.44 -0.55 19.85
C GLN A 4 -20.87 -0.63 21.26
N ILE A 5 -21.62 -0.14 22.25
CA ILE A 5 -21.29 -0.32 23.67
C ILE A 5 -21.44 -1.81 23.98
N GLN A 6 -20.33 -2.47 24.27
CA GLN A 6 -20.31 -3.88 24.67
C GLN A 6 -20.58 -4.06 26.17
N PHE A 7 -20.24 -3.04 26.96
CA PHE A 7 -20.30 -3.10 28.40
C PHE A 7 -20.25 -1.70 29.01
N GLU A 8 -21.08 -1.46 30.01
CA GLU A 8 -21.07 -0.25 30.83
C GLU A 8 -21.30 -0.62 32.29
N LYS A 9 -20.51 -0.04 33.21
CA LYS A 9 -20.64 -0.32 34.66
C LYS A 9 -20.11 0.85 35.47
N THR A 10 -20.85 1.21 36.51
CA THR A 10 -20.41 2.13 37.57
C THR A 10 -19.75 1.35 38.69
N ILE A 11 -18.53 1.77 39.08
CA ILE A 11 -17.73 1.13 40.13
C ILE A 11 -17.22 2.17 41.15
N PRO A 12 -16.95 1.79 42.40
CA PRO A 12 -16.27 2.66 43.37
C PRO A 12 -14.87 3.03 42.89
N TYR A 13 -14.43 4.26 43.19
CA TYR A 13 -13.15 4.82 42.73
C TYR A 13 -11.89 3.99 43.07
N SER A 14 -11.90 3.25 44.14
CA SER A 14 -10.75 2.48 44.63
C SER A 14 -10.71 1.02 44.13
N THR A 15 -11.58 0.64 43.24
CA THR A 15 -11.78 -0.76 42.86
C THR A 15 -11.02 -1.09 41.57
N ALA A 16 -10.36 -2.22 41.54
CA ALA A 16 -9.83 -2.79 40.30
C ALA A 16 -10.97 -3.15 39.33
N LEU A 17 -10.89 -2.69 38.10
CA LEU A 17 -11.89 -2.98 37.09
C LEU A 17 -11.64 -4.37 36.49
N SER A 18 -12.56 -5.30 36.76
CA SER A 18 -12.61 -6.57 36.02
C SER A 18 -13.50 -6.41 34.80
N LEU A 19 -12.92 -6.63 33.62
CA LEU A 19 -13.65 -6.61 32.36
C LEU A 19 -14.37 -7.96 32.15
N PRO A 20 -15.52 -7.97 31.47
CA PRO A 20 -16.14 -9.20 31.04
C PRO A 20 -15.28 -9.93 30.02
N ALA A 21 -15.56 -11.19 29.76
CA ALA A 21 -14.95 -11.90 28.64
C ALA A 21 -15.39 -11.25 27.32
N LEU A 22 -14.43 -10.67 26.61
CA LEU A 22 -14.65 -10.04 25.31
C LEU A 22 -14.17 -10.99 24.20
N PRO A 23 -14.83 -11.04 23.05
CA PRO A 23 -14.30 -11.68 21.86
C PRO A 23 -12.92 -11.12 21.45
N PHE A 24 -12.19 -11.83 20.62
CA PHE A 24 -10.93 -11.30 20.06
C PHE A 24 -11.22 -10.04 19.25
N GLY A 25 -10.42 -9.00 19.45
CA GLY A 25 -10.61 -7.74 18.74
C GLY A 25 -9.97 -6.54 19.42
N TYR A 26 -10.27 -5.39 18.86
CA TYR A 26 -9.81 -4.08 19.34
C TYR A 26 -10.98 -3.34 19.98
N TYR A 27 -10.81 -2.92 21.22
CA TYR A 27 -11.83 -2.21 21.98
C TYR A 27 -11.27 -0.91 22.51
N ARG A 28 -12.18 0.01 22.82
CA ARG A 28 -11.86 1.25 23.51
C ARG A 28 -12.57 1.25 24.86
N LEU A 29 -11.81 1.30 25.96
CA LEU A 29 -12.32 1.55 27.28
C LEU A 29 -12.36 3.05 27.52
N VAL A 30 -13.54 3.58 27.80
CA VAL A 30 -13.73 4.98 28.20
C VAL A 30 -14.12 4.98 29.68
N ILE A 31 -13.35 5.71 30.48
CA ILE A 31 -13.53 5.80 31.93
C ILE A 31 -13.89 7.24 32.26
N PHE A 32 -14.99 7.44 32.93
CA PHE A 32 -15.46 8.73 33.45
C PHE A 32 -15.19 8.82 34.93
N ILE A 33 -14.37 9.78 35.36
CA ILE A 33 -14.07 10.04 36.75
C ILE A 33 -14.36 11.52 37.05
N ALA A 34 -15.40 11.80 37.77
CA ALA A 34 -15.91 13.17 38.00
C ALA A 34 -16.15 13.89 36.64
N GLN A 35 -15.39 14.96 36.36
CA GLN A 35 -15.50 15.71 35.09
C GLN A 35 -14.43 15.33 34.05
N GLN A 36 -13.63 14.32 34.34
CA GLN A 36 -12.55 13.89 33.45
C GLN A 36 -12.91 12.60 32.72
N THR A 37 -12.49 12.52 31.46
CA THR A 37 -12.66 11.33 30.63
C THR A 37 -11.29 10.78 30.24
N PHE A 38 -11.09 9.50 30.49
CA PHE A 38 -9.88 8.77 30.09
C PHE A 38 -10.25 7.74 29.04
N SER A 39 -9.39 7.55 28.05
CA SER A 39 -9.60 6.55 26.99
C SER A 39 -8.37 5.66 26.89
N VAL A 40 -8.59 4.35 26.96
CA VAL A 40 -7.55 3.33 26.84
C VAL A 40 -7.94 2.33 25.75
N GLN A 41 -6.99 1.99 24.89
CA GLN A 41 -7.19 0.93 23.92
C GLN A 41 -6.96 -0.43 24.57
N ILE A 42 -7.89 -1.36 24.36
CA ILE A 42 -7.80 -2.75 24.83
C ILE A 42 -7.66 -3.65 23.61
N LEU A 43 -6.67 -4.52 23.63
CA LEU A 43 -6.43 -5.55 22.63
C LEU A 43 -6.75 -6.90 23.27
N VAL A 44 -7.73 -7.60 22.71
CA VAL A 44 -8.06 -8.96 23.12
C VAL A 44 -7.57 -9.93 22.04
N SER A 45 -6.57 -10.72 22.37
CA SER A 45 -5.92 -11.64 21.44
C SER A 45 -5.86 -13.05 21.99
N PRO A 46 -5.74 -14.09 21.13
CA PRO A 46 -5.41 -15.43 21.59
C PRO A 46 -4.05 -15.45 22.30
N ARG A 47 -3.84 -16.42 23.18
CA ARG A 47 -2.55 -16.60 23.89
C ARG A 47 -1.45 -17.12 22.97
N THR A 48 -1.80 -17.78 21.89
CA THR A 48 -0.88 -18.35 20.89
C THR A 48 -1.15 -17.74 19.52
N ALA A 49 -0.13 -17.63 18.69
CA ALA A 49 -0.28 -17.26 17.30
C ALA A 49 -1.21 -18.25 16.59
N TYR A 50 -2.01 -17.74 15.63
CA TYR A 50 -2.84 -18.60 14.82
C TYR A 50 -1.99 -19.58 14.00
N GLN A 51 -2.28 -20.85 14.13
CA GLN A 51 -1.72 -21.90 13.29
C GLN A 51 -2.86 -22.51 12.46
N PRO A 52 -2.76 -22.46 11.13
CA PRO A 52 -3.80 -23.06 10.29
C PRO A 52 -3.91 -24.58 10.59
N PRO A 53 -5.11 -25.12 10.80
CA PRO A 53 -5.30 -26.56 11.05
C PRO A 53 -4.68 -27.45 9.96
N LEU A 54 -4.62 -26.96 8.75
CA LEU A 54 -3.94 -27.58 7.62
C LEU A 54 -2.48 -27.94 7.91
N LEU A 55 -1.74 -27.07 8.62
CA LEU A 55 -0.32 -27.27 8.92
C LEU A 55 -0.08 -28.28 10.06
N GLU A 56 -1.10 -28.62 10.83
CA GLU A 56 -1.02 -29.64 11.88
C GLU A 56 -0.97 -31.06 11.30
N GLN A 57 -1.59 -31.28 10.15
CA GLN A 57 -1.78 -32.63 9.59
C GLN A 57 -0.97 -32.86 8.31
N GLN A 58 -0.58 -31.82 7.58
CA GLN A 58 0.06 -31.94 6.28
C GLN A 58 1.14 -30.87 6.09
N LYS A 59 2.18 -31.22 5.33
CA LYS A 59 3.14 -30.24 4.85
C LYS A 59 2.50 -29.42 3.74
N ALA A 60 2.76 -28.11 3.74
CA ALA A 60 2.44 -27.21 2.65
C ALA A 60 3.72 -26.87 1.86
N TRP A 61 3.57 -26.70 0.54
CA TRP A 61 4.65 -26.21 -0.30
C TRP A 61 4.15 -25.13 -1.24
N GLY A 62 5.04 -24.27 -1.68
CA GLY A 62 4.75 -23.18 -2.62
C GLY A 62 6.00 -22.61 -3.24
N VAL A 63 5.80 -21.60 -4.07
CA VAL A 63 6.87 -20.90 -4.79
C VAL A 63 7.02 -19.52 -4.22
N ASN A 64 8.26 -19.08 -3.97
CA ASN A 64 8.56 -17.69 -3.63
C ASN A 64 9.13 -16.96 -4.86
N VAL A 65 8.63 -15.76 -5.12
CA VAL A 65 9.08 -14.95 -6.24
C VAL A 65 9.12 -13.47 -5.86
N GLN A 66 10.07 -12.75 -6.45
CA GLN A 66 10.03 -11.30 -6.44
C GLN A 66 9.11 -10.86 -7.58
N LEU A 67 7.92 -10.30 -7.26
CA LEU A 67 6.93 -9.93 -8.28
C LEU A 67 7.53 -9.04 -9.37
N TYR A 68 8.33 -8.03 -8.97
CA TYR A 68 8.99 -7.13 -9.92
C TYR A 68 9.92 -7.83 -10.92
N SER A 69 10.40 -9.05 -10.63
CA SER A 69 11.31 -9.80 -11.51
C SER A 69 10.59 -10.66 -12.56
N LEU A 70 9.27 -10.82 -12.46
CA LEU A 70 8.53 -11.60 -13.45
C LEU A 70 8.57 -10.94 -14.83
N ARG A 71 8.74 -11.78 -15.86
CA ARG A 71 8.81 -11.36 -17.26
C ARG A 71 7.70 -12.02 -18.04
N SER A 72 6.98 -11.24 -18.83
CA SER A 72 5.96 -11.73 -19.76
C SER A 72 5.91 -10.88 -21.02
N LYS A 73 5.13 -11.33 -22.00
CA LYS A 73 4.88 -10.57 -23.22
C LYS A 73 3.83 -9.45 -23.02
N HIS A 74 3.24 -9.35 -21.84
CA HIS A 74 2.10 -8.45 -21.57
C HIS A 74 2.43 -7.31 -20.63
N ASN A 75 3.36 -7.50 -19.67
CA ASN A 75 3.73 -6.45 -18.74
C ASN A 75 4.51 -5.30 -19.39
N TRP A 76 4.71 -4.23 -18.67
CA TRP A 76 5.38 -3.02 -19.15
C TRP A 76 6.81 -2.87 -18.60
N GLY A 77 7.58 -3.98 -18.59
CA GLY A 77 8.96 -4.01 -18.13
C GLY A 77 9.13 -4.29 -16.62
N ILE A 78 8.05 -4.58 -15.93
CA ILE A 78 8.03 -5.03 -14.54
C ILE A 78 6.91 -6.04 -14.38
N GLY A 79 7.11 -7.08 -13.57
CA GLY A 79 6.06 -8.03 -13.26
C GLY A 79 4.88 -7.36 -12.55
N ASP A 80 3.67 -7.70 -12.95
CA ASP A 80 2.43 -7.09 -12.47
C ASP A 80 1.44 -8.14 -11.92
N PHE A 81 0.25 -7.67 -11.52
CA PHE A 81 -0.74 -8.57 -10.95
C PHE A 81 -1.31 -9.60 -11.93
N SER A 82 -1.28 -9.35 -13.24
CA SER A 82 -1.64 -10.36 -14.23
C SER A 82 -0.56 -11.44 -14.38
N ASP A 83 0.71 -11.07 -14.26
CA ASP A 83 1.81 -12.05 -14.19
C ASP A 83 1.70 -12.92 -12.94
N LEU A 84 1.34 -12.30 -11.80
CA LEU A 84 1.10 -13.03 -10.55
C LEU A 84 -0.11 -13.96 -10.67
N ALA A 85 -1.19 -13.53 -11.34
CA ALA A 85 -2.36 -14.38 -11.61
C ALA A 85 -1.96 -15.64 -12.39
N TYR A 86 -1.18 -15.47 -13.45
CA TYR A 86 -0.67 -16.58 -14.23
C TYR A 86 0.21 -17.54 -13.40
N LEU A 87 1.10 -16.99 -12.56
CA LEU A 87 1.95 -17.80 -11.68
C LEU A 87 1.11 -18.57 -10.65
N ILE A 88 0.07 -17.96 -10.06
CA ILE A 88 -0.87 -18.61 -9.14
C ILE A 88 -1.55 -19.80 -9.83
N GLU A 89 -2.10 -19.59 -11.04
CA GLU A 89 -2.77 -20.66 -11.79
C GLU A 89 -1.81 -21.82 -12.08
N LYS A 90 -0.61 -21.53 -12.57
CA LYS A 90 0.40 -22.54 -12.89
C LYS A 90 0.90 -23.28 -11.65
N SER A 91 1.13 -22.56 -10.55
CA SER A 91 1.55 -23.19 -9.29
C SER A 91 0.46 -24.10 -8.72
N ALA A 92 -0.80 -23.68 -8.78
CA ALA A 92 -1.94 -24.48 -8.33
C ALA A 92 -2.14 -25.75 -9.18
N GLU A 93 -1.96 -25.68 -10.53
CA GLU A 93 -1.97 -26.86 -11.42
C GLU A 93 -0.96 -27.95 -10.99
N HIS A 94 0.14 -27.54 -10.33
CA HIS A 94 1.16 -28.44 -9.79
C HIS A 94 0.96 -28.77 -8.31
N GLY A 95 -0.16 -28.36 -7.71
CA GLY A 95 -0.51 -28.67 -6.33
C GLY A 95 0.17 -27.80 -5.28
N ALA A 96 0.66 -26.63 -5.64
CA ALA A 96 1.19 -25.66 -4.68
C ALA A 96 0.09 -25.09 -3.78
N ASP A 97 0.41 -24.89 -2.51
CA ASP A 97 -0.50 -24.34 -1.52
C ASP A 97 -0.47 -22.82 -1.43
N PHE A 98 0.64 -22.23 -1.83
CA PHE A 98 0.84 -20.79 -1.78
C PHE A 98 1.81 -20.27 -2.85
N VAL A 99 1.73 -18.98 -3.10
CA VAL A 99 2.77 -18.19 -3.78
C VAL A 99 3.24 -17.10 -2.84
N GLY A 100 4.52 -17.14 -2.46
CA GLY A 100 5.17 -16.11 -1.67
C GLY A 100 5.67 -14.97 -2.55
N ILE A 101 5.49 -13.74 -2.11
CA ILE A 101 5.90 -12.54 -2.84
C ILE A 101 6.61 -11.54 -1.92
N ASN A 102 7.44 -10.67 -2.53
CA ASN A 102 8.04 -9.54 -1.85
C ASN A 102 6.99 -8.59 -1.25
N PRO A 103 7.37 -7.70 -0.29
CA PRO A 103 6.45 -6.67 0.19
C PRO A 103 5.87 -5.84 -0.95
N LEU A 104 4.55 -5.65 -0.94
CA LEU A 104 3.81 -4.82 -1.91
C LEU A 104 3.61 -3.39 -1.41
N HIS A 105 4.42 -2.95 -0.47
CA HIS A 105 4.30 -1.64 0.16
C HIS A 105 4.53 -0.50 -0.82
N LEU A 106 3.83 0.61 -0.59
CA LEU A 106 4.01 1.84 -1.36
C LEU A 106 5.44 2.36 -1.19
N LEU A 107 6.10 2.63 -2.31
CA LEU A 107 7.41 3.28 -2.36
C LEU A 107 7.25 4.79 -2.64
N TYR A 108 8.29 5.42 -3.15
CA TYR A 108 8.31 6.86 -3.45
C TYR A 108 8.18 7.08 -4.96
N PRO A 109 6.98 7.44 -5.47
CA PRO A 109 6.79 7.61 -6.92
C PRO A 109 7.62 8.74 -7.53
N SER A 110 8.02 9.73 -6.73
CA SER A 110 8.88 10.85 -7.13
C SER A 110 10.36 10.46 -7.26
N VAL A 111 10.78 9.34 -6.64
CA VAL A 111 12.14 8.81 -6.70
C VAL A 111 12.08 7.29 -6.98
N PRO A 112 11.67 6.88 -8.19
CA PRO A 112 11.39 5.47 -8.49
C PRO A 112 12.59 4.54 -8.32
N GLU A 113 13.82 5.04 -8.44
CA GLU A 113 15.05 4.27 -8.28
C GLU A 113 15.28 3.82 -6.82
N TRP A 114 14.59 4.40 -5.84
CA TRP A 114 14.55 3.87 -4.48
C TRP A 114 13.53 2.73 -4.38
N ALA A 115 13.85 1.67 -5.11
CA ALA A 115 12.94 0.58 -5.41
C ALA A 115 12.96 -0.55 -4.39
N SER A 116 13.71 -0.43 -3.26
CA SER A 116 13.72 -1.46 -2.23
C SER A 116 12.34 -1.63 -1.58
N PRO A 117 11.71 -2.79 -1.69
CA PRO A 117 10.40 -3.02 -1.10
C PRO A 117 10.41 -3.00 0.44
N TYR A 118 11.61 -3.02 1.04
CA TYR A 118 11.81 -2.98 2.48
C TYR A 118 12.01 -1.57 3.03
N SER A 119 12.22 -0.56 2.15
CA SER A 119 12.37 0.86 2.52
C SER A 119 11.15 1.67 2.05
N SER A 120 9.98 1.28 2.51
CA SER A 120 8.71 1.79 2.02
C SER A 120 8.37 3.21 2.51
N SER A 121 7.67 3.95 1.67
CA SER A 121 6.96 5.18 2.04
C SER A 121 5.78 4.91 2.97
N SER A 122 5.16 3.73 2.87
CA SER A 122 4.12 3.28 3.79
C SER A 122 3.97 1.77 3.74
N ARG A 123 3.77 1.15 4.92
CA ARG A 123 3.38 -0.26 5.01
C ARG A 123 1.86 -0.46 4.92
N ARG A 124 1.10 0.60 5.04
CA ARG A 124 -0.36 0.58 4.96
C ARG A 124 -0.85 0.56 3.52
N TRP A 125 -0.16 1.25 2.62
CA TRP A 125 -0.58 1.47 1.25
C TRP A 125 0.20 0.60 0.28
N LEU A 126 -0.43 0.28 -0.86
CA LEU A 126 0.12 -0.63 -1.86
C LEU A 126 0.88 0.11 -2.96
N ASN A 127 1.89 -0.54 -3.51
CA ASN A 127 2.64 -0.01 -4.64
C ASN A 127 1.88 -0.23 -5.95
N PHE A 128 1.36 0.83 -6.52
CA PHE A 128 0.60 0.82 -7.77
C PHE A 128 1.45 0.48 -9.01
N ILE A 129 2.78 0.40 -8.88
CA ILE A 129 3.65 -0.03 -9.98
C ILE A 129 3.32 -1.46 -10.45
N TYR A 130 2.72 -2.27 -9.57
CA TYR A 130 2.28 -3.63 -9.87
C TYR A 130 0.92 -3.72 -10.57
N LEU A 131 0.24 -2.60 -10.81
CA LEU A 131 -1.01 -2.60 -11.59
C LEU A 131 -0.76 -3.10 -13.02
N ASP A 132 -1.57 -4.04 -13.49
CA ASP A 132 -1.76 -4.24 -14.92
C ASP A 132 -2.76 -3.18 -15.43
N VAL A 133 -2.21 -2.19 -16.12
CA VAL A 133 -2.99 -1.07 -16.68
C VAL A 133 -4.00 -1.56 -17.72
N THR A 134 -3.63 -2.59 -18.49
CA THR A 134 -4.45 -3.09 -19.60
C THR A 134 -5.64 -3.93 -19.14
N ALA A 135 -5.53 -4.52 -17.95
CA ALA A 135 -6.62 -5.28 -17.33
C ALA A 135 -7.74 -4.38 -16.76
N LEU A 136 -7.46 -3.10 -16.54
CA LEU A 136 -8.43 -2.17 -15.94
C LEU A 136 -9.70 -2.02 -16.80
N PRO A 137 -10.90 -2.03 -16.20
CA PRO A 137 -12.15 -1.76 -16.91
C PRO A 137 -12.15 -0.41 -17.63
N GLU A 138 -11.52 0.60 -17.04
CA GLU A 138 -11.31 1.92 -17.64
C GLU A 138 -10.52 1.83 -18.94
N PHE A 139 -9.44 1.05 -18.98
CA PHE A 139 -8.61 0.87 -20.17
C PHE A 139 -9.41 0.24 -21.31
N LYS A 140 -10.23 -0.79 -21.00
CA LYS A 140 -11.06 -1.47 -22.01
C LYS A 140 -12.06 -0.55 -22.70
N LEU A 141 -12.44 0.56 -22.07
CA LEU A 141 -13.40 1.53 -22.60
C LEU A 141 -12.75 2.81 -23.13
N ALA A 142 -11.54 3.15 -22.69
CA ALA A 142 -10.81 4.37 -23.06
C ALA A 142 -10.05 4.19 -24.38
N LYS A 143 -10.73 4.31 -25.52
CA LYS A 143 -10.12 4.15 -26.86
C LYS A 143 -8.91 5.07 -27.10
N SER A 144 -8.94 6.29 -26.56
CA SER A 144 -7.80 7.22 -26.66
C SER A 144 -6.53 6.67 -26.00
N VAL A 145 -6.66 6.05 -24.82
CA VAL A 145 -5.52 5.47 -24.09
C VAL A 145 -5.04 4.19 -24.78
N GLN A 146 -5.95 3.35 -25.27
CA GLN A 146 -5.59 2.18 -26.08
C GLN A 146 -4.79 2.59 -27.33
N ASN A 147 -5.23 3.64 -28.03
CA ASN A 147 -4.53 4.15 -29.20
C ASN A 147 -3.17 4.71 -28.82
N TRP A 148 -3.06 5.43 -27.70
CA TRP A 148 -1.79 5.97 -27.22
C TRP A 148 -0.78 4.86 -26.90
N VAL A 149 -1.20 3.78 -26.24
CA VAL A 149 -0.32 2.60 -25.98
C VAL A 149 0.13 1.94 -27.27
N ASN A 150 -0.69 1.96 -28.31
CA ASN A 150 -0.41 1.36 -29.62
C ASN A 150 0.40 2.28 -30.55
N PHE A 151 0.67 3.54 -30.19
CA PHE A 151 1.61 4.35 -30.98
C PHE A 151 2.99 3.71 -31.00
N ALA A 152 3.64 3.76 -32.16
CA ALA A 152 4.92 3.08 -32.37
C ALA A 152 5.97 3.41 -31.30
N ASP A 153 6.09 4.68 -30.92
CA ASP A 153 7.06 5.11 -29.91
C ASP A 153 6.78 4.49 -28.52
N ILE A 154 5.50 4.44 -28.12
CA ILE A 154 5.10 3.86 -26.82
C ILE A 154 5.24 2.33 -26.87
N ALA A 155 4.79 1.69 -27.93
CA ALA A 155 4.90 0.24 -28.10
C ALA A 155 6.37 -0.21 -28.11
N ASN A 156 7.24 0.53 -28.79
CA ASN A 156 8.69 0.30 -28.82
C ASN A 156 9.33 0.53 -27.44
N LEU A 157 8.91 1.57 -26.73
CA LEU A 157 9.37 1.82 -25.36
C LEU A 157 8.99 0.64 -24.45
N ILE A 158 7.74 0.21 -24.47
CA ILE A 158 7.29 -0.95 -23.68
C ILE A 158 8.12 -2.20 -24.02
N GLN A 159 8.37 -2.43 -25.31
CA GLN A 159 9.18 -3.57 -25.72
C GLN A 159 10.63 -3.44 -25.21
N SER A 160 11.22 -2.26 -25.33
CA SER A 160 12.60 -2.03 -24.85
C SER A 160 12.72 -2.22 -23.34
N LEU A 161 11.69 -1.84 -22.55
CA LEU A 161 11.66 -2.05 -21.10
C LEU A 161 11.55 -3.54 -20.73
N ARG A 162 10.83 -4.33 -21.53
CA ARG A 162 10.75 -5.79 -21.36
C ARG A 162 12.07 -6.50 -21.63
N ASP A 163 12.84 -5.98 -22.58
CA ASP A 163 14.07 -6.59 -23.06
C ASP A 163 15.29 -6.26 -22.17
N GLN A 164 15.14 -5.37 -21.18
CA GLN A 164 16.19 -5.04 -20.23
C GLN A 164 16.41 -6.16 -19.21
N ASP A 165 17.65 -6.42 -18.83
CA ASP A 165 18.01 -7.41 -17.80
C ASP A 165 17.51 -6.97 -16.40
N THR A 166 17.47 -5.67 -16.14
CA THR A 166 17.01 -5.06 -14.89
C THR A 166 15.78 -4.19 -15.12
N VAL A 167 14.98 -3.98 -14.08
CA VAL A 167 13.82 -3.09 -14.16
C VAL A 167 14.27 -1.64 -14.19
N ASN A 168 13.85 -0.91 -15.19
CA ASN A 168 14.00 0.55 -15.26
C ASN A 168 12.81 1.20 -14.53
N TYR A 169 12.96 1.39 -13.22
CA TYR A 169 11.88 1.88 -12.38
C TYR A 169 11.38 3.26 -12.77
N SER A 170 12.27 4.17 -13.17
CA SER A 170 11.90 5.53 -13.59
C SER A 170 11.04 5.50 -14.83
N ALA A 171 11.49 4.82 -15.89
CA ALA A 171 10.73 4.76 -17.14
C ALA A 171 9.41 3.98 -17.00
N VAL A 172 9.39 2.89 -16.24
CA VAL A 172 8.16 2.13 -15.95
C VAL A 172 7.15 2.98 -15.16
N THR A 173 7.62 3.70 -14.14
CA THR A 173 6.75 4.56 -13.30
C THR A 173 6.17 5.69 -14.13
N GLU A 174 6.97 6.40 -14.91
CA GLU A 174 6.52 7.48 -15.79
C GLU A 174 5.47 6.99 -16.79
N LEU A 175 5.77 5.87 -17.47
CA LEU A 175 4.87 5.28 -18.46
C LEU A 175 3.53 4.88 -17.86
N LYS A 176 3.54 4.17 -16.71
CA LYS A 176 2.32 3.73 -16.03
C LYS A 176 1.53 4.92 -15.47
N LEU A 177 2.19 5.90 -14.84
CA LEU A 177 1.51 7.10 -14.33
C LEU A 177 0.86 7.89 -15.45
N THR A 178 1.54 8.09 -16.59
CA THR A 178 0.98 8.77 -17.76
C THR A 178 -0.29 8.08 -18.27
N ALA A 179 -0.29 6.76 -18.36
CA ALA A 179 -1.48 6.01 -18.74
C ALA A 179 -2.61 6.13 -17.69
N LEU A 180 -2.27 5.99 -16.41
CA LEU A 180 -3.22 6.04 -15.31
C LEU A 180 -3.84 7.43 -15.12
N GLU A 181 -3.09 8.53 -15.32
CA GLU A 181 -3.61 9.89 -15.33
C GLU A 181 -4.65 10.09 -16.45
N GLN A 182 -4.39 9.58 -17.65
CA GLN A 182 -5.35 9.61 -18.75
C GLN A 182 -6.61 8.78 -18.45
N LEU A 183 -6.44 7.60 -17.84
CA LEU A 183 -7.56 6.75 -17.43
C LEU A 183 -8.38 7.37 -16.30
N PHE A 184 -7.74 8.03 -15.35
CA PHE A 184 -8.43 8.77 -14.30
C PHE A 184 -9.26 9.91 -14.89
N ALA A 185 -8.68 10.72 -15.79
CA ALA A 185 -9.41 11.79 -16.49
C ALA A 185 -10.58 11.23 -17.31
N PHE A 186 -10.41 10.09 -17.97
CA PHE A 186 -11.49 9.38 -18.67
C PHE A 186 -12.57 8.94 -17.68
N SER A 187 -12.19 8.34 -16.54
CA SER A 187 -13.12 7.85 -15.53
C SER A 187 -14.02 8.97 -14.99
N GLN A 188 -13.48 10.20 -14.81
CA GLN A 188 -14.21 11.35 -14.31
C GLN A 188 -15.27 11.87 -15.29
N ARG A 189 -15.04 11.73 -16.61
CA ARG A 189 -15.89 12.29 -17.66
C ARG A 189 -16.85 11.27 -18.29
N SER A 190 -16.55 9.99 -18.14
CA SER A 190 -17.28 8.91 -18.79
C SER A 190 -18.74 8.84 -18.31
N LYS A 191 -19.66 8.69 -19.28
CA LYS A 191 -21.09 8.47 -19.05
C LYS A 191 -21.48 6.99 -19.10
N SER A 192 -20.51 6.09 -19.25
CA SER A 192 -20.75 4.63 -19.22
C SER A 192 -21.28 4.23 -17.84
N ALA A 193 -22.37 3.48 -17.80
CA ALA A 193 -22.96 2.97 -16.57
C ALA A 193 -21.95 2.15 -15.74
N ALA A 194 -21.08 1.38 -16.39
CA ALA A 194 -20.03 0.62 -15.74
C ALA A 194 -19.03 1.53 -15.01
N ILE A 195 -18.61 2.64 -15.66
CA ILE A 195 -17.66 3.59 -15.06
C ILE A 195 -18.34 4.42 -13.96
N ILE A 196 -19.62 4.78 -14.13
CA ILE A 196 -20.39 5.48 -13.07
C ILE A 196 -20.44 4.62 -11.81
N LYS A 197 -20.78 3.34 -11.91
CA LYS A 197 -20.78 2.40 -10.78
C LYS A 197 -19.41 2.29 -10.11
N ARG A 198 -18.32 2.31 -10.89
CA ARG A 198 -16.96 2.28 -10.36
C ARG A 198 -16.59 3.57 -9.63
N ARG A 199 -17.03 4.74 -10.10
CA ARG A 199 -16.88 6.01 -9.37
C ARG A 199 -17.61 6.00 -8.03
N GLU A 200 -18.81 5.42 -7.98
CA GLU A 200 -19.55 5.25 -6.72
C GLU A 200 -18.82 4.33 -5.74
N ALA A 201 -18.26 3.21 -6.23
CA ALA A 201 -17.47 2.30 -5.43
C ALA A 201 -16.17 2.97 -4.93
N PHE A 202 -15.51 3.77 -5.77
CA PHE A 202 -14.36 4.56 -5.36
C PHE A 202 -14.72 5.61 -4.29
N ALA A 203 -15.84 6.31 -4.43
CA ALA A 203 -16.30 7.26 -3.41
C ALA A 203 -16.61 6.57 -2.06
N ALA A 204 -17.16 5.36 -2.09
CA ALA A 204 -17.36 4.55 -0.89
C ALA A 204 -16.01 4.17 -0.23
N TYR A 205 -15.03 3.75 -1.03
CA TYR A 205 -13.66 3.46 -0.58
C TYR A 205 -13.00 4.69 0.06
N GLN A 206 -13.09 5.87 -0.57
CA GLN A 206 -12.56 7.11 0.00
C GLN A 206 -13.18 7.42 1.38
N LYS A 207 -14.49 7.21 1.52
CA LYS A 207 -15.20 7.41 2.79
C LYS A 207 -14.73 6.42 3.86
N GLU A 208 -14.52 5.17 3.49
CA GLU A 208 -14.07 4.10 4.39
C GLU A 208 -12.64 4.33 4.87
N GLN A 209 -11.72 4.66 3.96
CA GLN A 209 -10.31 4.89 4.28
C GLN A 209 -10.06 6.23 5.00
N GLY A 210 -10.92 7.21 4.81
CA GLY A 210 -10.95 8.47 5.53
C GLY A 210 -9.70 9.33 5.37
N GLU A 211 -9.32 10.02 6.45
CA GLU A 211 -8.22 10.99 6.46
C GLU A 211 -6.87 10.38 6.07
N ALA A 212 -6.61 9.15 6.44
CA ALA A 212 -5.33 8.50 6.16
C ALA A 212 -5.05 8.37 4.64
N LEU A 213 -6.08 8.08 3.83
CA LEU A 213 -5.95 8.05 2.37
C LEU A 213 -5.71 9.44 1.79
N VAL A 214 -6.36 10.46 2.34
CA VAL A 214 -6.16 11.86 1.93
C VAL A 214 -4.73 12.32 2.25
N LEU A 215 -4.20 11.99 3.43
CA LEU A 215 -2.83 12.32 3.82
C LEU A 215 -1.79 11.61 2.97
N GLN A 216 -2.02 10.34 2.62
CA GLN A 216 -1.16 9.61 1.69
C GLN A 216 -1.13 10.29 0.31
N GLY A 217 -2.29 10.67 -0.24
CA GLY A 217 -2.38 11.39 -1.50
C GLY A 217 -1.68 12.75 -1.42
N LEU A 218 -1.90 13.52 -0.36
CA LEU A 218 -1.24 14.80 -0.14
C LEU A 218 0.28 14.63 -0.06
N PHE A 219 0.77 13.63 0.68
CA PHE A 219 2.20 13.33 0.76
C PHE A 219 2.81 13.14 -0.63
N ASN A 220 2.22 12.29 -1.48
CA ASN A 220 2.72 12.03 -2.82
C ASN A 220 2.72 13.29 -3.70
N VAL A 221 1.72 14.16 -3.55
CA VAL A 221 1.65 15.43 -4.28
C VAL A 221 2.77 16.38 -3.85
N LEU A 222 2.97 16.54 -2.54
CA LEU A 222 4.02 17.42 -2.00
C LEU A 222 5.40 16.90 -2.36
N ASP A 223 5.61 15.57 -2.24
CA ASP A 223 6.86 14.92 -2.60
C ASP A 223 7.20 15.11 -4.09
N LYS A 224 6.20 14.96 -4.97
CA LYS A 224 6.36 15.23 -6.42
C LYS A 224 6.76 16.69 -6.70
N ILE A 225 6.17 17.65 -6.00
CA ILE A 225 6.48 19.08 -6.18
C ILE A 225 7.90 19.39 -5.69
N GLU A 226 8.29 18.91 -4.51
CA GLU A 226 9.63 19.12 -3.96
C GLU A 226 10.71 18.54 -4.86
N HIS A 227 10.52 17.35 -5.41
CA HIS A 227 11.49 16.75 -6.32
C HIS A 227 11.53 17.39 -7.71
N ALA A 228 10.46 18.07 -8.14
CA ALA A 228 10.48 18.84 -9.38
C ALA A 228 11.22 20.17 -9.23
N ASP A 229 11.16 20.78 -8.05
CA ASP A 229 11.74 22.10 -7.76
C ASP A 229 13.20 22.05 -7.29
N GLN A 230 13.62 20.93 -6.71
CA GLN A 230 14.97 20.75 -6.18
C GLN A 230 15.75 19.75 -7.02
N GLN A 231 17.01 20.08 -7.32
CA GLN A 231 17.99 19.04 -7.61
C GLN A 231 18.19 18.27 -6.31
N ALA A 232 17.52 17.13 -6.21
CA ALA A 232 17.49 16.32 -4.99
C ALA A 232 18.92 16.14 -4.46
N GLU A 233 19.18 16.59 -3.23
CA GLU A 233 20.35 16.10 -2.49
C GLU A 233 20.23 14.57 -2.42
N GLU A 234 21.22 13.86 -2.95
CA GLU A 234 21.25 12.41 -3.23
C GLU A 234 20.87 11.51 -2.04
N ASN A 235 20.64 12.05 -0.84
CA ASN A 235 20.49 11.25 0.38
C ASN A 235 19.25 11.57 1.25
N THR A 236 18.32 12.44 0.80
CA THR A 236 17.18 12.81 1.63
C THR A 236 15.87 12.42 0.95
N ILE A 237 15.22 11.37 1.43
CA ILE A 237 13.96 10.88 0.90
C ILE A 237 12.78 11.35 1.70
N GLY A 238 11.71 11.68 0.98
CA GLY A 238 10.42 12.06 1.54
C GLY A 238 10.49 13.36 2.34
N TRP A 239 9.60 13.50 3.30
CA TRP A 239 9.36 14.74 4.01
C TRP A 239 10.58 15.35 4.74
N LEU A 240 11.58 14.57 5.04
CA LEU A 240 12.81 15.05 5.69
C LEU A 240 13.61 16.03 4.80
N GLY A 241 13.47 15.89 3.46
CA GLY A 241 14.10 16.76 2.48
C GLY A 241 13.22 17.91 2.01
N TRP A 242 11.97 18.02 2.47
CA TRP A 242 11.05 19.06 2.01
C TRP A 242 11.34 20.42 2.66
N ARG A 243 10.80 21.49 2.08
CA ARG A 243 10.79 22.81 2.71
C ARG A 243 10.16 22.73 4.10
N GLU A 244 10.74 23.46 5.04
CA GLU A 244 10.38 23.41 6.47
C GLU A 244 8.87 23.57 6.73
N GLU A 245 8.22 24.42 5.97
CA GLU A 245 6.79 24.69 6.10
C GLU A 245 5.88 23.49 5.76
N TRP A 246 6.41 22.45 5.07
CA TRP A 246 5.69 21.22 4.72
C TRP A 246 6.08 20.04 5.59
N GLN A 247 7.21 20.12 6.28
CA GLN A 247 7.61 19.09 7.23
C GLN A 247 6.65 19.04 8.43
N HIS A 248 6.13 20.20 8.88
CA HIS A 248 5.22 20.31 10.02
C HIS A 248 4.00 21.16 9.67
N LEU A 249 2.95 20.50 9.16
CA LEU A 249 1.73 21.20 8.75
C LEU A 249 0.84 21.54 9.94
N THR A 250 0.48 22.81 10.08
CA THR A 250 -0.68 23.19 10.93
C THR A 250 -1.98 22.68 10.32
N ALA A 251 -3.02 22.46 11.15
CA ALA A 251 -4.33 22.02 10.67
C ALA A 251 -4.92 22.94 9.57
N ALA A 252 -4.73 24.27 9.71
CA ALA A 252 -5.20 25.24 8.73
C ALA A 252 -4.46 25.09 7.38
N LYS A 253 -3.13 24.96 7.41
CA LYS A 253 -2.31 24.79 6.20
C LYS A 253 -2.61 23.44 5.53
N ARG A 254 -2.71 22.38 6.30
CA ARG A 254 -3.13 21.04 5.80
C ARG A 254 -4.46 21.13 5.05
N LYS A 255 -5.48 21.75 5.64
CA LYS A 255 -6.80 21.95 5.01
C LYS A 255 -6.71 22.74 3.71
N ALA A 256 -5.88 23.80 3.68
CA ALA A 256 -5.68 24.62 2.50
C ALA A 256 -5.03 23.83 1.36
N LEU A 257 -3.96 23.07 1.64
CA LEU A 257 -3.26 22.22 0.67
C LEU A 257 -4.15 21.09 0.14
N ILE A 258 -4.94 20.42 1.00
CA ILE A 258 -5.91 19.42 0.58
C ILE A 258 -6.94 20.00 -0.39
N LYS A 259 -7.41 21.23 -0.13
CA LYS A 259 -8.33 21.91 -1.04
C LYS A 259 -7.66 22.29 -2.36
N GLN A 260 -6.44 22.78 -2.30
CA GLN A 260 -5.66 23.23 -3.47
C GLN A 260 -5.36 22.06 -4.42
N TYR A 261 -4.93 20.92 -3.89
CA TYR A 261 -4.47 19.76 -4.66
C TYR A 261 -5.47 18.60 -4.67
N LYS A 262 -6.76 18.95 -4.54
CA LYS A 262 -7.80 17.90 -4.41
C LYS A 262 -7.81 16.89 -5.55
N SER A 263 -7.64 17.34 -6.79
CA SER A 263 -7.67 16.46 -7.97
C SER A 263 -6.52 15.46 -7.97
N GLU A 264 -5.32 15.91 -7.64
CA GLU A 264 -4.11 15.10 -7.58
C GLU A 264 -4.16 14.11 -6.40
N ILE A 265 -4.68 14.56 -5.26
CA ILE A 265 -4.93 13.69 -4.09
C ILE A 265 -5.94 12.60 -4.46
N ASP A 266 -7.04 12.95 -5.12
CA ASP A 266 -8.05 12.00 -5.57
C ASP A 266 -7.46 10.99 -6.60
N PHE A 267 -6.52 11.42 -7.44
CA PHE A 267 -5.80 10.53 -8.34
C PHE A 267 -4.97 9.49 -7.59
N PHE A 268 -4.12 9.89 -6.64
CA PHE A 268 -3.35 8.95 -5.85
C PHE A 268 -4.23 8.02 -4.99
N ALA A 269 -5.34 8.53 -4.46
CA ALA A 269 -6.34 7.73 -3.77
C ALA A 269 -6.98 6.68 -4.71
N TRP A 270 -7.25 7.06 -5.96
CA TRP A 270 -7.78 6.15 -6.98
C TRP A 270 -6.78 5.05 -7.34
N LEU A 271 -5.48 5.36 -7.41
CA LEU A 271 -4.44 4.35 -7.61
C LEU A 271 -4.45 3.30 -6.49
N GLN A 272 -4.61 3.71 -5.23
CA GLN A 272 -4.71 2.79 -4.11
C GLN A 272 -5.93 1.87 -4.23
N TRP A 273 -7.08 2.44 -4.59
CA TRP A 273 -8.30 1.67 -4.81
C TRP A 273 -8.14 0.64 -5.93
N LEU A 274 -7.55 1.02 -7.07
CA LEU A 274 -7.30 0.10 -8.18
C LEU A 274 -6.36 -1.04 -7.78
N THR A 275 -5.29 -0.70 -7.07
CA THR A 275 -4.28 -1.68 -6.62
C THR A 275 -4.90 -2.71 -5.68
N GLU A 276 -5.73 -2.25 -4.74
CA GLU A 276 -6.46 -3.13 -3.84
C GLU A 276 -7.48 -4.01 -4.57
N GLN A 277 -8.17 -3.48 -5.58
CA GLN A 277 -9.09 -4.26 -6.41
C GLN A 277 -8.36 -5.42 -7.11
N GLN A 278 -7.27 -5.16 -7.83
CA GLN A 278 -6.53 -6.22 -8.51
C GLN A 278 -5.92 -7.23 -7.51
N LEU A 279 -5.43 -6.79 -6.37
CA LEU A 279 -4.94 -7.70 -5.33
C LEU A 279 -6.07 -8.57 -4.73
N ASN A 280 -7.27 -8.03 -4.57
CA ASN A 280 -8.42 -8.79 -4.11
C ASN A 280 -8.89 -9.81 -5.16
N ASP A 281 -8.83 -9.47 -6.45
CA ASP A 281 -9.10 -10.42 -7.53
C ASP A 281 -8.14 -11.62 -7.49
N LEU A 282 -6.86 -11.40 -7.15
CA LEU A 282 -5.89 -12.48 -6.95
C LEU A 282 -6.21 -13.37 -5.75
N LYS A 283 -6.69 -12.80 -4.64
CA LYS A 283 -7.16 -13.59 -3.48
C LYS A 283 -8.33 -14.50 -3.87
N HIS A 284 -9.29 -13.97 -4.63
CA HIS A 284 -10.39 -14.77 -5.16
C HIS A 284 -9.92 -15.85 -6.14
N LEU A 285 -8.92 -15.52 -6.98
CA LEU A 285 -8.31 -16.49 -7.88
C LEU A 285 -7.69 -17.66 -7.10
N CYS A 286 -6.92 -17.38 -6.05
CA CYS A 286 -6.34 -18.44 -5.19
C CYS A 286 -7.42 -19.40 -4.66
N GLN A 287 -8.54 -18.85 -4.19
CA GLN A 287 -9.66 -19.66 -3.72
C GLN A 287 -10.27 -20.52 -4.85
N LYS A 288 -10.48 -19.91 -6.02
CA LYS A 288 -11.06 -20.54 -7.20
C LYS A 288 -10.22 -21.70 -7.71
N VAL A 289 -8.89 -21.59 -7.69
CA VAL A 289 -7.96 -22.64 -8.15
C VAL A 289 -7.62 -23.65 -7.05
N GLY A 290 -8.22 -23.52 -5.87
CA GLY A 290 -8.05 -24.45 -4.76
C GLY A 290 -6.72 -24.37 -4.01
N MET A 291 -6.03 -23.23 -4.12
CA MET A 291 -4.79 -22.98 -3.37
C MET A 291 -5.11 -22.80 -1.87
N ARG A 292 -4.57 -23.68 -1.01
CA ARG A 292 -5.03 -23.81 0.38
C ARG A 292 -4.62 -22.64 1.29
N LEU A 293 -3.46 -22.01 1.03
CA LEU A 293 -2.95 -20.85 1.77
C LEU A 293 -3.03 -19.56 0.96
N GLY A 294 -2.92 -19.63 -0.39
CA GLY A 294 -3.05 -18.50 -1.27
C GLY A 294 -1.77 -17.66 -1.37
N ILE A 295 -1.90 -16.34 -1.33
CA ILE A 295 -0.75 -15.44 -1.41
C ILE A 295 -0.10 -15.34 -0.03
N TYR A 296 1.20 -15.63 0.03
CA TYR A 296 2.05 -15.43 1.21
C TYR A 296 2.79 -14.09 1.03
N GLY A 297 2.20 -13.03 1.58
CA GLY A 297 2.76 -11.68 1.50
C GLY A 297 3.85 -11.44 2.52
N ASP A 298 4.96 -10.87 2.09
CA ASP A 298 6.01 -10.39 2.99
C ASP A 298 5.65 -9.01 3.58
N LEU A 299 6.13 -8.75 4.79
CA LEU A 299 5.89 -7.50 5.52
C LEU A 299 7.23 -6.91 5.94
N ALA A 300 7.53 -5.70 5.47
CA ALA A 300 8.72 -4.98 5.90
C ALA A 300 8.69 -4.71 7.43
N VAL A 301 9.86 -4.75 8.07
CA VAL A 301 9.99 -4.56 9.53
C VAL A 301 9.45 -3.20 9.95
N ASN A 302 9.76 -2.14 9.17
CA ASN A 302 9.29 -0.78 9.45
C ASN A 302 9.11 0.00 8.13
N SER A 303 8.52 1.18 8.21
CA SER A 303 8.55 2.19 7.17
C SER A 303 9.81 3.04 7.27
N SER A 304 10.28 3.64 6.17
CA SER A 304 11.44 4.51 6.21
C SER A 304 11.16 5.79 7.04
N ARG A 305 12.21 6.44 7.52
CA ARG A 305 12.09 7.69 8.31
C ARG A 305 11.40 8.82 7.55
N GLY A 306 11.64 8.90 6.23
CA GLY A 306 11.00 9.88 5.35
C GLY A 306 9.58 9.53 4.91
N SER A 307 8.98 8.48 5.46
CA SER A 307 7.68 7.92 5.05
C SER A 307 6.49 8.80 5.40
N VAL A 308 5.38 8.60 4.70
CA VAL A 308 4.09 9.21 5.05
C VAL A 308 3.59 8.72 6.41
N ASP A 309 3.91 7.50 6.80
CA ASP A 309 3.52 6.95 8.10
C ASP A 309 4.11 7.80 9.24
N VAL A 310 5.40 8.17 9.12
CA VAL A 310 6.09 9.03 10.09
C VAL A 310 5.61 10.48 9.99
N TRP A 311 5.51 11.05 8.77
CA TRP A 311 5.10 12.43 8.56
C TRP A 311 3.68 12.73 9.07
N SER A 312 2.77 11.78 8.92
CA SER A 312 1.38 11.96 9.35
C SER A 312 1.17 11.83 10.85
N GLN A 313 2.05 11.09 11.55
CA GLN A 313 1.96 10.78 12.99
C GLN A 313 3.35 10.77 13.65
N PRO A 314 4.11 11.87 13.62
CA PRO A 314 5.50 11.90 14.07
C PRO A 314 5.67 11.58 15.56
N GLU A 315 4.64 11.79 16.36
CA GLU A 315 4.62 11.49 17.80
C GLU A 315 4.65 9.98 18.12
N LEU A 316 4.33 9.13 17.15
CA LEU A 316 4.37 7.66 17.31
C LEU A 316 5.74 7.06 17.00
N TYR A 317 6.66 7.84 16.41
CA TYR A 317 7.92 7.35 15.88
C TYR A 317 9.12 8.02 16.56
N CYS A 318 10.14 7.22 16.86
CA CYS A 318 11.41 7.73 17.35
C CYS A 318 12.40 7.94 16.18
N VAL A 319 12.23 9.04 15.46
CA VAL A 319 13.04 9.35 14.24
C VAL A 319 14.56 9.48 14.50
N LYS A 320 14.99 9.59 15.75
CA LYS A 320 16.41 9.64 16.16
C LYS A 320 17.02 8.25 16.45
N ALA A 321 16.20 7.20 16.46
CA ALA A 321 16.63 5.82 16.60
C ALA A 321 16.43 5.07 15.28
N SER A 322 17.01 3.89 15.17
CA SER A 322 16.76 3.00 14.04
C SER A 322 16.69 1.55 14.51
N VAL A 323 15.99 0.75 13.72
CA VAL A 323 15.94 -0.70 13.88
C VAL A 323 17.20 -1.31 13.27
N GLY A 324 17.66 -2.40 13.84
CA GLY A 324 18.82 -3.14 13.34
C GLY A 324 18.91 -4.52 13.98
N ALA A 325 19.97 -5.24 13.66
CA ALA A 325 20.29 -6.52 14.27
C ALA A 325 21.59 -6.42 15.11
N PRO A 326 21.66 -7.11 16.26
CA PRO A 326 22.89 -7.19 17.04
C PRO A 326 23.96 -7.96 16.26
N PRO A 327 25.24 -7.87 16.69
CA PRO A 327 26.33 -8.69 16.15
C PRO A 327 25.99 -10.18 16.18
N ASP A 328 26.29 -10.88 15.10
CA ASP A 328 26.20 -12.32 14.96
C ASP A 328 27.42 -12.88 14.19
N PRO A 329 27.57 -14.22 14.04
CA PRO A 329 28.69 -14.81 13.33
C PRO A 329 28.84 -14.37 11.86
N LEU A 330 27.77 -13.94 11.21
CA LEU A 330 27.77 -13.48 9.82
C LEU A 330 27.87 -11.96 9.70
N GLY A 331 27.54 -11.22 10.77
CA GLY A 331 27.60 -9.77 10.85
C GLY A 331 28.24 -9.30 12.18
N PRO A 332 29.58 -9.40 12.34
CA PRO A 332 30.25 -9.18 13.62
C PRO A 332 30.14 -7.75 14.15
N VAL A 333 29.75 -6.78 13.36
CA VAL A 333 29.50 -5.39 13.77
C VAL A 333 28.01 -5.09 13.97
N GLY A 334 27.14 -6.09 13.77
CA GLY A 334 25.69 -5.88 13.73
C GLY A 334 25.23 -5.16 12.45
N GLN A 335 23.95 -4.84 12.39
CA GLN A 335 23.34 -4.16 11.25
C GLN A 335 22.51 -2.97 11.73
N ASN A 336 22.59 -1.87 11.01
CA ASN A 336 21.65 -0.74 11.13
C ASN A 336 20.86 -0.69 9.82
N TRP A 337 19.54 -0.88 9.90
CA TRP A 337 18.66 -0.90 8.73
C TRP A 337 18.13 0.47 8.35
N ASN A 338 18.50 1.49 9.11
CA ASN A 338 18.13 2.90 8.89
C ASN A 338 16.61 3.16 8.76
N LEU A 339 15.80 2.37 9.48
CA LEU A 339 14.34 2.39 9.49
C LEU A 339 13.80 2.97 10.79
#